data_d02c745ac881817913ce46a88c19579c
#
_entry.id   d02c745ac881817913ce46a88c19579c
#
_cell.length_a   1.000
_cell.length_b   1.000
_cell.length_c   1.000
_cell.angle_alpha   90.00
_cell.angle_beta   90.00
_cell.angle_gamma   90.00
#
_symmetry.space_group_name_H-M   'P 1'
#
loop_
_entity.id
_entity.type
_entity.pdbx_description
1 polymer ?
#
loop_
_entity_poly.entity_id
_entity_poly.type
_entity_poly.pdbx_seq_one_letter_code
_entity_poly.pdbx_strand_id
1 'polypeptide(L)'
;MSVMELLTTRRTYRRFEQKAVPQDVVNDIVQAVRLSSCGANRQAVRLVLVQSPEIVAKVQPLVKWAGYLPPEQGTPKADELPTFYAAVVQDTAIPGDLATDTGIALANMTLAAWDKGVGSCIMGAINKPALTALLGIEEPQKLAFMVAFGYPTHKASIVPMTEQTGVKYYLDENRDYCVPKRSAEEIARSL
;
A
#
# COMPACT_ATOMS: atom_id res chain seq x y z
N MET A 1 -15.12 1.96 -12.76
CA MET A 1 -15.31 0.54 -12.35
C MET A 1 -16.33 0.48 -11.20
N SER A 2 -17.06 -0.62 -11.06
CA SER A 2 -17.86 -0.84 -9.84
C SER A 2 -16.94 -1.10 -8.64
N VAL A 3 -17.46 -0.95 -7.41
CA VAL A 3 -16.67 -1.25 -6.20
C VAL A 3 -16.19 -2.70 -6.18
N MET A 4 -17.02 -3.64 -6.65
CA MET A 4 -16.64 -5.06 -6.71
C MET A 4 -15.55 -5.33 -7.74
N GLU A 5 -15.57 -4.66 -8.89
CA GLU A 5 -14.48 -4.75 -9.88
C GLU A 5 -13.17 -4.19 -9.31
N LEU A 6 -13.21 -3.05 -8.61
CA LEU A 6 -12.04 -2.51 -7.93
C LEU A 6 -11.49 -3.49 -6.89
N LEU A 7 -12.34 -4.06 -6.03
CA LEU A 7 -11.94 -5.03 -5.02
C LEU A 7 -11.36 -6.32 -5.63
N THR A 8 -11.89 -6.76 -6.77
CA THR A 8 -11.42 -7.98 -7.45
C THR A 8 -10.08 -7.75 -8.15
N THR A 9 -9.83 -6.56 -8.70
CA THR A 9 -8.64 -6.29 -9.53
C THR A 9 -7.52 -5.58 -8.78
N ARG A 10 -7.82 -4.76 -7.75
CA ARG A 10 -6.79 -4.11 -6.93
C ARG A 10 -5.97 -5.16 -6.17
N ARG A 11 -4.70 -5.23 -6.47
CA ARG A 11 -3.72 -6.10 -5.78
C ARG A 11 -2.55 -5.26 -5.27
N THR A 12 -1.62 -5.90 -4.57
CA THR A 12 -0.35 -5.27 -4.21
C THR A 12 0.61 -5.35 -5.39
N TYR A 13 1.05 -4.20 -5.88
CA TYR A 13 2.01 -4.07 -6.96
C TYR A 13 3.37 -3.65 -6.42
N ARG A 14 4.46 -4.18 -6.99
CA ARG A 14 5.82 -3.99 -6.47
C ARG A 14 6.84 -3.60 -7.53
N ARG A 15 6.46 -3.61 -8.81
CA ARG A 15 7.27 -3.13 -9.93
C ARG A 15 6.45 -2.13 -10.71
N PHE A 16 7.07 -1.02 -11.07
CA PHE A 16 6.39 0.14 -11.62
C PHE A 16 7.15 0.71 -12.80
N GLU A 17 6.42 1.35 -13.70
CA GLU A 17 6.99 2.20 -14.75
C GLU A 17 7.67 3.43 -14.10
N GLN A 18 8.72 3.95 -14.76
CA GLN A 18 9.36 5.21 -14.38
C GLN A 18 8.55 6.42 -14.86
N LYS A 19 7.25 6.39 -14.58
CA LYS A 19 6.28 7.41 -14.94
C LYS A 19 5.73 8.08 -13.68
N ALA A 20 5.79 9.41 -13.64
CA ALA A 20 5.26 10.17 -12.50
C ALA A 20 3.75 9.95 -12.33
N VAL A 21 3.29 9.84 -11.09
CA VAL A 21 1.87 9.85 -10.75
C VAL A 21 1.38 11.29 -10.84
N PRO A 22 0.35 11.59 -11.68
CA PRO A 22 -0.18 12.95 -11.85
C PRO A 22 -0.75 13.53 -10.55
N GLN A 23 -0.70 14.85 -10.41
CA GLN A 23 -1.12 15.54 -9.19
C GLN A 23 -2.62 15.37 -8.89
N ASP A 24 -3.48 15.27 -9.90
CA ASP A 24 -4.90 14.99 -9.74
C ASP A 24 -5.15 13.61 -9.09
N VAL A 25 -4.39 12.59 -9.50
CA VAL A 25 -4.44 11.25 -8.87
C VAL A 25 -3.93 11.30 -7.43
N VAL A 26 -2.85 12.04 -7.16
CA VAL A 26 -2.36 12.25 -5.78
C VAL A 26 -3.43 12.94 -4.93
N ASN A 27 -4.12 13.94 -5.48
CA ASN A 27 -5.23 14.63 -4.81
C ASN A 27 -6.40 13.67 -4.52
N ASP A 28 -6.75 12.78 -5.45
CA ASP A 28 -7.79 11.77 -5.23
C ASP A 28 -7.41 10.80 -4.10
N ILE A 29 -6.14 10.38 -4.01
CA ILE A 29 -5.62 9.56 -2.91
C ILE A 29 -5.77 10.28 -1.56
N VAL A 30 -5.42 11.57 -1.50
CA VAL A 30 -5.58 12.40 -0.29
C VAL A 30 -7.06 12.54 0.08
N GLN A 31 -7.94 12.80 -0.90
CA GLN A 31 -9.38 12.87 -0.68
C GLN A 31 -9.96 11.56 -0.16
N ALA A 32 -9.50 10.42 -0.67
CA ALA A 32 -9.93 9.11 -0.18
C ALA A 32 -9.62 8.91 1.32
N VAL A 33 -8.45 9.36 1.79
CA VAL A 33 -8.11 9.36 3.22
C VAL A 33 -8.99 10.34 4.00
N ARG A 34 -9.14 11.58 3.50
CA ARG A 34 -9.97 12.61 4.14
C ARG A 34 -11.43 12.18 4.33
N LEU A 35 -11.98 11.44 3.36
CA LEU A 35 -13.36 10.96 3.34
C LEU A 35 -13.55 9.62 4.05
N SER A 36 -12.47 9.00 4.53
CA SER A 36 -12.54 7.73 5.23
C SER A 36 -13.30 7.85 6.56
N SER A 37 -14.09 6.83 6.85
CA SER A 37 -14.71 6.69 8.18
C SER A 37 -13.64 6.50 9.24
N CYS A 38 -13.87 7.05 10.44
CA CYS A 38 -13.01 6.83 11.58
C CYS A 38 -13.82 6.88 12.88
N GLY A 39 -13.29 6.30 13.95
CA GLY A 39 -13.94 6.25 15.26
C GLY A 39 -14.31 7.64 15.77
N ALA A 40 -15.60 7.86 16.05
CA ALA A 40 -16.15 9.14 16.53
C ALA A 40 -15.73 10.37 15.68
N ASN A 41 -15.46 10.17 14.41
CA ASN A 41 -14.99 11.20 13.46
C ASN A 41 -13.72 11.95 13.93
N ARG A 42 -12.83 11.30 14.62
CA ARG A 42 -11.64 11.91 15.24
C ARG A 42 -10.54 12.28 14.25
N GLN A 43 -10.52 11.67 13.08
CA GLN A 43 -9.66 12.03 11.94
C GLN A 43 -8.16 12.11 12.30
N ALA A 44 -7.64 11.11 13.01
CA ALA A 44 -6.27 11.07 13.50
C ALA A 44 -5.22 10.69 12.45
N VAL A 45 -5.64 10.20 11.26
CA VAL A 45 -4.73 9.79 10.19
C VAL A 45 -4.30 11.01 9.37
N ARG A 46 -3.00 11.11 9.09
CA ARG A 46 -2.37 12.13 8.24
C ARG A 46 -1.50 11.49 7.18
N LEU A 47 -1.15 12.23 6.15
CA LEU A 47 -0.23 11.80 5.10
C LEU A 47 0.94 12.76 4.97
N VAL A 48 2.15 12.21 4.78
CA VAL A 48 3.29 12.95 4.24
C VAL A 48 3.55 12.41 2.83
N LEU A 49 3.42 13.27 1.82
CA LEU A 49 3.56 12.91 0.41
C LEU A 49 5.02 13.07 -0.02
N VAL A 50 5.57 12.03 -0.64
CA VAL A 50 6.97 11.97 -1.08
C VAL A 50 7.01 11.85 -2.60
N GLN A 51 7.10 12.99 -3.29
CA GLN A 51 7.07 13.10 -4.75
C GLN A 51 8.41 13.58 -5.35
N SER A 52 9.27 14.20 -4.53
CA SER A 52 10.60 14.60 -4.98
C SER A 52 11.45 13.37 -5.30
N PRO A 53 12.01 13.24 -6.52
CA PRO A 53 12.88 12.11 -6.88
C PRO A 53 14.04 11.90 -5.92
N GLU A 54 14.60 12.98 -5.38
CA GLU A 54 15.69 12.93 -4.40
C GLU A 54 15.24 12.25 -3.09
N ILE A 55 14.07 12.62 -2.56
CA ILE A 55 13.55 12.03 -1.32
C ILE A 55 13.08 10.61 -1.58
N VAL A 56 12.40 10.34 -2.71
CA VAL A 56 12.02 9.00 -3.14
C VAL A 56 13.24 8.06 -3.14
N ALA A 57 14.37 8.49 -3.72
CA ALA A 57 15.61 7.70 -3.72
C ALA A 57 16.14 7.41 -2.30
N LYS A 58 15.99 8.35 -1.36
CA LYS A 58 16.38 8.16 0.05
C LYS A 58 15.43 7.23 0.82
N VAL A 59 14.15 7.12 0.42
CA VAL A 59 13.17 6.19 1.01
C VAL A 59 13.45 4.74 0.58
N GLN A 60 13.88 4.51 -0.66
CA GLN A 60 14.05 3.18 -1.25
C GLN A 60 14.84 2.18 -0.36
N PRO A 61 16.03 2.50 0.17
CA PRO A 61 16.80 1.56 1.01
C PRO A 61 16.19 1.35 2.40
N LEU A 62 15.19 2.13 2.80
CA LEU A 62 14.58 2.09 4.12
C LEU A 62 13.30 1.26 4.19
N VAL A 63 12.88 0.67 3.06
CA VAL A 63 11.69 -0.16 2.95
C VAL A 63 12.06 -1.58 2.49
N LYS A 64 11.28 -2.59 2.92
CA LYS A 64 11.48 -3.98 2.51
C LYS A 64 10.35 -4.45 1.62
N TRP A 65 10.70 -5.21 0.58
CA TRP A 65 9.78 -5.71 -0.43
C TRP A 65 9.48 -7.20 -0.21
N ALA A 66 8.29 -7.63 -0.65
CA ALA A 66 7.89 -9.03 -0.90
C ALA A 66 8.38 -10.07 0.11
N GLY A 67 8.00 -9.95 1.39
CA GLY A 67 8.53 -10.77 2.49
C GLY A 67 8.39 -12.31 2.35
N TYR A 68 7.60 -12.81 1.39
CA TYR A 68 7.51 -14.25 1.10
C TYR A 68 8.40 -14.70 -0.06
N LEU A 69 9.07 -13.79 -0.74
CA LEU A 69 9.95 -14.11 -1.86
C LEU A 69 11.41 -13.90 -1.46
N PRO A 70 12.33 -14.65 -2.08
CA PRO A 70 13.76 -14.34 -1.99
C PRO A 70 14.02 -12.90 -2.46
N PRO A 71 14.99 -12.18 -1.87
CA PRO A 71 15.26 -10.77 -2.19
C PRO A 71 15.48 -10.51 -3.69
N GLU A 72 16.16 -11.41 -4.39
CA GLU A 72 16.46 -11.33 -5.82
C GLU A 72 15.22 -11.40 -6.73
N GLN A 73 14.12 -11.97 -6.21
CA GLN A 73 12.84 -12.07 -6.93
C GLN A 73 11.84 -10.99 -6.45
N GLY A 74 11.89 -10.67 -5.17
CA GLY A 74 10.90 -9.81 -4.51
C GLY A 74 11.24 -8.32 -4.53
N THR A 75 12.54 -7.97 -4.60
CA THR A 75 12.98 -6.58 -4.65
C THR A 75 12.91 -6.05 -6.08
N PRO A 76 12.26 -4.90 -6.34
CA PRO A 76 12.23 -4.29 -7.66
C PRO A 76 13.65 -3.84 -8.07
N LYS A 77 13.96 -3.91 -9.37
CA LYS A 77 15.18 -3.36 -9.94
C LYS A 77 15.13 -1.83 -9.94
N ALA A 78 16.25 -1.18 -10.22
CA ALA A 78 16.35 0.27 -10.21
C ALA A 78 15.35 0.97 -11.15
N ASP A 79 15.07 0.35 -12.30
CA ASP A 79 14.11 0.81 -13.31
C ASP A 79 12.65 0.35 -13.07
N GLU A 80 12.42 -0.39 -11.98
CA GLU A 80 11.09 -0.87 -11.57
C GLU A 80 10.61 -0.20 -10.27
N LEU A 81 11.36 0.74 -9.71
CA LEU A 81 11.06 1.39 -8.43
C LEU A 81 9.86 2.36 -8.55
N PRO A 82 9.08 2.58 -7.48
CA PRO A 82 7.98 3.55 -7.51
C PRO A 82 8.50 4.99 -7.61
N THR A 83 7.71 5.85 -8.21
CA THR A 83 8.01 7.28 -8.35
C THR A 83 7.33 8.15 -7.29
N PHE A 84 6.47 7.57 -6.47
CA PHE A 84 5.74 8.27 -5.41
C PHE A 84 5.56 7.37 -4.18
N TYR A 85 5.72 7.96 -2.99
CA TYR A 85 5.34 7.35 -1.72
C TYR A 85 4.41 8.27 -0.93
N ALA A 86 3.54 7.66 -0.13
CA ALA A 86 2.84 8.32 0.96
C ALA A 86 3.24 7.67 2.29
N ALA A 87 3.72 8.46 3.24
CA ALA A 87 3.85 8.02 4.63
C ALA A 87 2.51 8.21 5.33
N VAL A 88 1.97 7.16 5.89
CA VAL A 88 0.75 7.18 6.70
C VAL A 88 1.13 7.39 8.15
N VAL A 89 0.67 8.50 8.70
CA VAL A 89 1.06 9.02 10.00
C VAL A 89 -0.16 9.07 10.91
N GLN A 90 0.01 8.69 12.17
CA GLN A 90 -1.01 8.73 13.21
C GLN A 90 -0.72 9.89 14.18
N ASP A 91 -1.70 10.73 14.41
CA ASP A 91 -1.66 11.74 15.48
C ASP A 91 -2.05 11.10 16.80
N THR A 92 -1.07 10.79 17.64
CA THR A 92 -1.24 10.05 18.90
C THR A 92 -1.80 10.90 20.05
N ALA A 93 -1.88 12.22 19.87
CA ALA A 93 -2.59 13.08 20.82
C ALA A 93 -4.13 12.93 20.70
N ILE A 94 -4.60 12.39 19.55
CA ILE A 94 -6.02 12.13 19.30
C ILE A 94 -6.35 10.73 19.84
N PRO A 95 -7.23 10.59 20.88
CA PRO A 95 -7.55 9.29 21.45
C PRO A 95 -8.40 8.44 20.49
N GLY A 96 -8.22 7.11 20.50
CA GLY A 96 -9.04 6.19 19.71
C GLY A 96 -8.28 4.97 19.25
N ASP A 97 -8.94 4.10 18.47
CA ASP A 97 -8.33 2.95 17.81
C ASP A 97 -7.67 3.40 16.51
N LEU A 98 -6.44 3.89 16.63
CA LEU A 98 -5.66 4.36 15.48
C LEU A 98 -5.35 3.24 14.47
N ALA A 99 -5.33 1.98 14.89
CA ALA A 99 -5.06 0.85 14.01
C ALA A 99 -6.23 0.61 13.04
N THR A 100 -7.47 0.61 13.55
CA THR A 100 -8.68 0.47 12.73
C THR A 100 -8.82 1.62 11.75
N ASP A 101 -8.72 2.87 12.23
CA ASP A 101 -8.83 4.07 11.39
C ASP A 101 -7.76 4.08 10.28
N THR A 102 -6.53 3.68 10.61
CA THR A 102 -5.43 3.56 9.64
C THR A 102 -5.73 2.50 8.59
N GLY A 103 -6.27 1.34 8.99
CA GLY A 103 -6.67 0.27 8.07
C GLY A 103 -7.72 0.73 7.05
N ILE A 104 -8.73 1.48 7.50
CA ILE A 104 -9.77 2.05 6.64
C ILE A 104 -9.16 3.06 5.65
N ALA A 105 -8.30 3.97 6.13
CA ALA A 105 -7.62 4.95 5.28
C ALA A 105 -6.74 4.27 4.21
N LEU A 106 -5.96 3.24 4.59
CA LEU A 106 -5.13 2.45 3.67
C LEU A 106 -5.96 1.74 2.59
N ALA A 107 -7.11 1.17 2.95
CA ALA A 107 -8.00 0.52 2.00
C ALA A 107 -8.54 1.54 0.98
N ASN A 108 -9.05 2.68 1.44
CA ASN A 108 -9.64 3.69 0.59
C ASN A 108 -8.61 4.35 -0.35
N MET A 109 -7.43 4.74 0.16
CA MET A 109 -6.40 5.37 -0.66
C MET A 109 -5.87 4.44 -1.76
N THR A 110 -5.76 3.14 -1.49
CA THR A 110 -5.30 2.17 -2.49
C THR A 110 -6.37 1.84 -3.53
N LEU A 111 -7.65 1.90 -3.16
CA LEU A 111 -8.77 1.78 -4.11
C LEU A 111 -8.88 3.01 -5.01
N ALA A 112 -8.76 4.22 -4.45
CA ALA A 112 -8.78 5.46 -5.22
C ALA A 112 -7.64 5.52 -6.24
N ALA A 113 -6.44 5.11 -5.85
CA ALA A 113 -5.30 5.00 -6.77
C ALA A 113 -5.58 4.00 -7.90
N TRP A 114 -6.13 2.84 -7.55
CA TRP A 114 -6.41 1.77 -8.53
C TRP A 114 -7.52 2.14 -9.51
N ASP A 115 -8.49 2.94 -9.12
CA ASP A 115 -9.51 3.48 -10.04
C ASP A 115 -8.90 4.32 -11.18
N LYS A 116 -7.73 4.89 -10.95
CA LYS A 116 -6.91 5.64 -11.94
C LYS A 116 -5.80 4.80 -12.59
N GLY A 117 -5.79 3.47 -12.39
CA GLY A 117 -4.76 2.59 -12.92
C GLY A 117 -3.42 2.67 -12.18
N VAL A 118 -3.35 3.35 -11.04
CA VAL A 118 -2.15 3.46 -10.21
C VAL A 118 -2.15 2.34 -9.18
N GLY A 119 -1.19 1.42 -9.31
CA GLY A 119 -0.95 0.34 -8.37
C GLY A 119 -0.30 0.82 -7.08
N SER A 120 -0.43 0.02 -6.02
CA SER A 120 0.11 0.37 -4.70
C SER A 120 0.69 -0.83 -3.95
N CYS A 121 1.61 -0.53 -3.02
CA CYS A 121 2.14 -1.50 -2.05
C CYS A 121 2.15 -0.88 -0.66
N ILE A 122 1.33 -1.40 0.26
CA ILE A 122 1.35 -1.05 1.68
C ILE A 122 2.53 -1.76 2.34
N MET A 123 3.39 -1.01 3.03
CA MET A 123 4.66 -1.48 3.58
C MET A 123 4.72 -1.21 5.09
N GLY A 124 4.70 -2.29 5.89
CA GLY A 124 4.91 -2.25 7.34
C GLY A 124 6.34 -2.62 7.76
N ALA A 125 7.04 -3.42 6.93
CA ALA A 125 8.44 -3.78 7.14
C ALA A 125 9.35 -2.64 6.64
N ILE A 126 9.53 -1.60 7.47
CA ILE A 126 10.21 -0.35 7.15
C ILE A 126 11.14 0.06 8.29
N ASN A 127 12.20 0.79 7.98
CA ASN A 127 13.06 1.42 9.00
C ASN A 127 12.37 2.69 9.54
N LYS A 128 11.45 2.52 10.51
CA LYS A 128 10.67 3.63 11.06
C LYS A 128 11.54 4.77 11.60
N PRO A 129 12.58 4.55 12.43
CA PRO A 129 13.39 5.65 12.94
C PRO A 129 14.02 6.50 11.84
N ALA A 130 14.65 5.86 10.84
CA ALA A 130 15.30 6.55 9.74
C ALA A 130 14.30 7.31 8.85
N LEU A 131 13.12 6.71 8.56
CA LEU A 131 12.06 7.36 7.78
C LEU A 131 11.44 8.53 8.55
N THR A 132 11.21 8.39 9.86
CA THR A 132 10.69 9.46 10.71
C THR A 132 11.61 10.68 10.65
N ALA A 133 12.93 10.48 10.80
CA ALA A 133 13.92 11.55 10.70
C ALA A 133 14.00 12.15 9.29
N LEU A 134 14.02 11.30 8.24
CA LEU A 134 14.08 11.74 6.84
C LEU A 134 12.89 12.60 6.44
N LEU A 135 11.69 12.25 6.94
CA LEU A 135 10.42 12.90 6.56
C LEU A 135 10.00 14.02 7.52
N GLY A 136 10.81 14.33 8.56
CA GLY A 136 10.50 15.36 9.54
C GLY A 136 9.22 15.10 10.32
N ILE A 137 8.93 13.82 10.63
CA ILE A 137 7.77 13.46 11.43
C ILE A 137 8.13 13.61 12.91
N GLU A 138 7.44 14.52 13.60
CA GLU A 138 7.67 14.86 15.00
C GLU A 138 6.49 14.47 15.88
N GLU A 139 6.74 14.26 17.18
CA GLU A 139 5.67 14.03 18.16
C GLU A 139 4.65 15.20 18.14
N PRO A 140 3.35 14.94 18.27
CA PRO A 140 2.73 13.65 18.63
C PRO A 140 2.47 12.72 17.45
N GLN A 141 3.04 12.98 16.28
CA GLN A 141 2.83 12.15 15.10
C GLN A 141 3.75 10.92 15.08
N LYS A 142 3.24 9.77 14.66
CA LYS A 142 3.99 8.52 14.51
C LYS A 142 3.79 7.90 13.13
N LEU A 143 4.90 7.53 12.49
CA LEU A 143 4.88 6.80 11.23
C LEU A 143 4.30 5.39 11.45
N ALA A 144 3.18 5.09 10.79
CA ALA A 144 2.54 3.78 10.82
C ALA A 144 3.01 2.91 9.65
N PHE A 145 2.84 3.39 8.41
CA PHE A 145 3.14 2.69 7.17
C PHE A 145 3.76 3.62 6.12
N MET A 146 4.51 3.02 5.19
CA MET A 146 4.77 3.62 3.89
C MET A 146 3.87 2.96 2.85
N VAL A 147 3.40 3.71 1.88
CA VAL A 147 2.67 3.18 0.72
C VAL A 147 3.38 3.65 -0.54
N ALA A 148 3.86 2.69 -1.33
CA ALA A 148 4.44 2.96 -2.65
C ALA A 148 3.32 3.02 -3.70
N PHE A 149 3.45 3.92 -4.68
CA PHE A 149 2.51 4.10 -5.79
C PHE A 149 3.25 4.24 -7.12
N GLY A 150 2.61 3.77 -8.19
CA GLY A 150 3.11 3.89 -9.56
C GLY A 150 2.27 3.07 -10.53
N TYR A 151 2.58 3.17 -11.82
CA TYR A 151 1.93 2.37 -12.85
C TYR A 151 2.56 0.97 -12.89
N PRO A 152 1.76 -0.13 -12.71
CA PRO A 152 2.31 -1.47 -12.62
C PRO A 152 2.92 -1.96 -13.94
N THR A 153 4.06 -2.67 -13.86
CA THR A 153 4.69 -3.38 -14.98
C THR A 153 4.47 -4.90 -14.93
N HIS A 154 3.61 -5.39 -14.04
CA HIS A 154 3.28 -6.81 -13.89
C HIS A 154 1.81 -6.98 -13.53
N LYS A 155 1.30 -8.18 -13.73
CA LYS A 155 -0.04 -8.56 -13.28
C LYS A 155 -0.01 -9.11 -11.86
N ALA A 156 -1.17 -9.08 -11.21
CA ALA A 156 -1.37 -9.72 -9.91
C ALA A 156 -2.79 -10.28 -9.86
N SER A 157 -2.91 -11.61 -9.78
CA SER A 157 -4.17 -12.33 -9.90
C SER A 157 -4.53 -13.04 -8.62
N ILE A 158 -5.83 -13.14 -8.33
CA ILE A 158 -6.35 -14.01 -7.28
C ILE A 158 -6.32 -15.44 -7.80
N VAL A 159 -5.84 -16.36 -6.96
CA VAL A 159 -5.93 -17.81 -7.18
C VAL A 159 -6.58 -18.46 -5.97
N PRO A 160 -7.25 -19.62 -6.13
CA PRO A 160 -7.77 -20.36 -4.98
C PRO A 160 -6.64 -20.75 -4.02
N MET A 161 -6.87 -20.60 -2.73
CA MET A 161 -5.97 -21.17 -1.72
C MET A 161 -6.17 -22.68 -1.66
N THR A 162 -5.08 -23.42 -1.65
CA THR A 162 -5.05 -24.89 -1.47
C THR A 162 -4.17 -25.25 -0.28
N GLU A 163 -4.19 -26.50 0.16
CA GLU A 163 -3.27 -26.98 1.20
C GLU A 163 -1.80 -26.84 0.77
N GLN A 164 -1.50 -27.04 -0.53
CA GLN A 164 -0.15 -26.91 -1.05
C GLN A 164 0.33 -25.46 -1.14
N THR A 165 -0.53 -24.54 -1.59
CA THR A 165 -0.15 -23.13 -1.76
C THR A 165 -0.18 -22.37 -0.42
N GLY A 166 -1.07 -22.76 0.49
CA GLY A 166 -1.35 -21.99 1.71
C GLY A 166 -1.71 -20.54 1.37
N VAL A 167 -1.35 -19.60 2.25
CA VAL A 167 -1.66 -18.16 2.09
C VAL A 167 -0.55 -17.36 1.40
N LYS A 168 0.61 -17.98 1.11
CA LYS A 168 1.77 -17.27 0.59
C LYS A 168 1.57 -16.97 -0.91
N TYR A 169 1.70 -15.68 -1.26
CA TYR A 169 1.77 -15.32 -2.68
C TYR A 169 3.10 -15.81 -3.28
N TYR A 170 3.08 -16.07 -4.58
CA TYR A 170 4.23 -16.54 -5.36
C TYR A 170 4.24 -15.87 -6.74
N LEU A 171 5.32 -16.05 -7.48
CA LEU A 171 5.44 -15.61 -8.86
C LEU A 171 5.21 -16.80 -9.81
N ASP A 172 4.50 -16.56 -10.90
CA ASP A 172 4.45 -17.48 -12.03
C ASP A 172 5.69 -17.35 -12.94
N GLU A 173 5.71 -18.06 -14.06
CA GLU A 173 6.78 -18.05 -15.05
C GLU A 173 7.02 -16.68 -15.71
N ASN A 174 5.98 -15.84 -15.75
CA ASN A 174 6.05 -14.48 -16.28
C ASN A 174 6.44 -13.44 -15.22
N ARG A 175 6.79 -13.88 -14.01
CA ARG A 175 7.01 -13.03 -12.84
C ARG A 175 5.76 -12.23 -12.41
N ASP A 176 4.55 -12.69 -12.77
CA ASP A 176 3.29 -12.13 -12.30
C ASP A 176 2.93 -12.72 -10.94
N TYR A 177 2.27 -11.93 -10.09
CA TYR A 177 1.94 -12.35 -8.73
C TYR A 177 0.65 -13.17 -8.70
N CYS A 178 0.74 -14.39 -8.17
CA CYS A 178 -0.40 -15.22 -7.80
C CYS A 178 -0.70 -15.06 -6.31
N VAL A 179 -1.92 -14.62 -5.97
CA VAL A 179 -2.32 -14.29 -4.60
C VAL A 179 -3.42 -15.24 -4.14
N PRO A 180 -3.10 -16.28 -3.34
CA PRO A 180 -4.10 -17.22 -2.84
C PRO A 180 -5.13 -16.54 -1.95
N LYS A 181 -6.41 -16.89 -2.15
CA LYS A 181 -7.54 -16.42 -1.33
C LYS A 181 -8.40 -17.60 -0.87
N ARG A 182 -8.85 -17.51 0.38
CA ARG A 182 -9.86 -18.41 0.94
C ARG A 182 -11.17 -18.28 0.16
N SER A 183 -12.00 -19.32 0.20
CA SER A 183 -13.35 -19.26 -0.35
C SER A 183 -14.26 -18.36 0.50
N ALA A 184 -15.40 -17.97 -0.04
CA ALA A 184 -16.39 -17.18 0.70
C ALA A 184 -16.95 -17.96 1.90
N GLU A 185 -17.13 -19.27 1.76
CA GLU A 185 -17.62 -20.18 2.80
C GLU A 185 -16.65 -20.29 3.99
N GLU A 186 -15.33 -20.16 3.73
CA GLU A 186 -14.32 -20.13 4.81
C GLU A 186 -14.29 -18.78 5.55
N ILE A 187 -14.81 -17.70 4.95
CA ILE A 187 -14.78 -16.34 5.52
C ILE A 187 -16.01 -16.07 6.39
N ALA A 188 -17.18 -16.61 6.01
CA ALA A 188 -18.44 -16.33 6.68
C ALA A 188 -19.27 -17.61 6.91
N ARG A 189 -19.97 -17.66 8.03
CA ARG A 189 -21.01 -18.66 8.31
C ARG A 189 -22.28 -17.96 8.73
N SER A 190 -23.41 -18.49 8.32
CA SER A 190 -24.74 -18.11 8.86
C SER A 190 -25.06 -18.90 10.14
N LEU A 191 -25.78 -18.28 11.07
CA LEU A 191 -26.29 -18.86 12.31
C LEU A 191 -27.79 -19.09 12.18
#